data_87f60301e34f435ec39aafe0fbc5b416
#
_entry.id   87f60301e34f435ec39aafe0fbc5b416
#
_cell.length_a   1.000
_cell.length_b   1.000
_cell.length_c   1.000
_cell.angle_alpha   90.00
_cell.angle_beta   90.00
_cell.angle_gamma   90.00
#
_symmetry.space_group_name_H-M   'P 1'
#
loop_
_entity.id
_entity.type
_entity.pdbx_description
1 polymer ?
#
loop_
_entity_poly.entity_id
_entity_poly.type
_entity_poly.pdbx_seq_one_letter_code
_entity_poly.pdbx_strand_id
1 'polypeptide(L)'
;MPGNLALTSMSSPDVALDQPLNRTDYPNVRFWFRRDWLNQKKETSVITKVISTTEPNKGRAPSGLNVTLRYVEGVDGVVVDGYRASEMRKFARAIWNQLRGAGKAPRSWGKADLDVATHYRREMRRRFPELGLCEFDWKAEQLATDNYPNWASNNFQGVKSESSEPSLTHNCQ
;
A
#
# COMPACT_ATOMS: atom_id res chain seq x y z
N MET A 1 -18.84 10.83 54.16
CA MET A 1 -19.23 10.44 52.78
C MET A 1 -18.03 10.71 51.87
N PRO A 2 -17.22 9.71 51.47
CA PRO A 2 -16.15 9.93 50.51
C PRO A 2 -16.71 9.75 49.08
N GLY A 3 -16.58 10.83 48.31
CA GLY A 3 -16.97 10.83 46.91
C GLY A 3 -16.04 9.96 46.06
N ASN A 4 -16.65 9.05 45.32
CA ASN A 4 -15.99 8.14 44.38
C ASN A 4 -15.63 8.93 43.11
N LEU A 5 -14.36 9.32 42.97
CA LEU A 5 -13.81 9.88 41.73
C LEU A 5 -13.65 8.73 40.75
N ALA A 6 -14.58 8.60 39.81
CA ALA A 6 -14.43 7.73 38.67
C ALA A 6 -13.27 8.25 37.83
N LEU A 7 -12.15 7.51 37.81
CA LEU A 7 -11.05 7.67 36.87
C LEU A 7 -11.58 7.30 35.50
N THR A 8 -11.98 8.31 34.72
CA THR A 8 -12.25 8.15 33.30
C THR A 8 -10.90 7.86 32.63
N SER A 9 -10.66 6.60 32.28
CA SER A 9 -9.52 6.18 31.48
C SER A 9 -9.60 6.86 30.12
N MET A 10 -8.82 7.90 29.94
CA MET A 10 -8.57 8.51 28.63
C MET A 10 -7.69 7.55 27.84
N SER A 11 -8.31 6.65 27.07
CA SER A 11 -7.61 5.86 26.07
C SER A 11 -6.98 6.81 25.07
N SER A 12 -5.65 6.81 24.97
CA SER A 12 -4.93 7.58 23.96
C SER A 12 -5.44 7.19 22.57
N PRO A 13 -5.67 8.15 21.66
CA PRO A 13 -6.22 7.88 20.31
C PRO A 13 -5.34 6.92 19.46
N ASP A 14 -4.09 6.74 19.82
CA ASP A 14 -3.16 5.82 19.17
C ASP A 14 -3.47 4.33 19.46
N VAL A 15 -4.04 4.00 20.61
CA VAL A 15 -4.35 2.61 20.99
C VAL A 15 -5.55 2.06 20.19
N ALA A 16 -6.48 2.93 19.80
CA ALA A 16 -7.66 2.52 19.03
C ALA A 16 -7.32 2.12 17.59
N LEU A 17 -6.21 2.62 17.03
CA LEU A 17 -5.76 2.30 15.66
C LEU A 17 -5.07 0.93 15.55
N ASP A 18 -4.57 0.37 16.65
CA ASP A 18 -3.88 -0.91 16.66
C ASP A 18 -4.82 -2.09 16.95
N GLN A 19 -6.09 -1.84 17.22
CA GLN A 19 -7.08 -2.92 17.38
C GLN A 19 -7.52 -3.44 16.00
N PRO A 20 -7.50 -4.76 15.80
CA PRO A 20 -8.01 -5.35 14.56
C PRO A 20 -9.52 -5.12 14.48
N LEU A 21 -9.96 -4.61 13.33
CA LEU A 21 -11.37 -4.43 13.05
C LEU A 21 -12.04 -5.81 12.84
N ASN A 22 -13.31 -5.92 13.23
CA ASN A 22 -14.05 -7.17 13.06
C ASN A 22 -14.87 -7.12 11.76
N ARG A 23 -14.79 -8.19 10.96
CA ARG A 23 -15.54 -8.34 9.71
C ARG A 23 -17.05 -8.16 9.88
N THR A 24 -17.59 -8.60 11.02
CA THR A 24 -19.03 -8.53 11.30
C THR A 24 -19.58 -7.11 11.40
N ASP A 25 -18.72 -6.14 11.76
CA ASP A 25 -19.10 -4.74 11.91
C ASP A 25 -19.18 -4.01 10.57
N TYR A 26 -18.66 -4.63 9.50
CA TYR A 26 -18.58 -4.07 8.14
C TYR A 26 -19.14 -5.02 7.09
N PRO A 27 -20.44 -5.37 7.14
CA PRO A 27 -21.05 -6.38 6.28
C PRO A 27 -21.00 -6.02 4.78
N ASN A 28 -20.96 -4.75 4.44
CA ASN A 28 -20.98 -4.26 3.06
C ASN A 28 -19.61 -4.32 2.37
N VAL A 29 -18.51 -4.44 3.12
CA VAL A 29 -17.16 -4.52 2.55
C VAL A 29 -16.96 -5.89 1.92
N ARG A 30 -16.85 -5.97 0.59
CA ARG A 30 -16.73 -7.22 -0.17
C ARG A 30 -15.34 -7.83 -0.06
N PHE A 31 -14.31 -7.00 -0.16
CA PHE A 31 -12.91 -7.43 -0.17
C PHE A 31 -12.30 -7.32 1.23
N TRP A 32 -12.87 -8.04 2.19
CA TRP A 32 -12.28 -8.17 3.52
C TRP A 32 -11.04 -9.07 3.49
N PHE A 33 -11.13 -10.19 2.79
CA PHE A 33 -10.03 -11.12 2.60
C PHE A 33 -9.38 -10.91 1.23
N ARG A 34 -8.05 -10.98 1.17
CA ARG A 34 -7.29 -10.83 -0.07
C ARG A 34 -7.70 -11.84 -1.14
N ARG A 35 -8.07 -13.07 -0.72
CA ARG A 35 -8.54 -14.13 -1.62
C ARG A 35 -9.78 -13.72 -2.43
N ASP A 36 -10.70 -12.96 -1.84
CA ASP A 36 -11.93 -12.55 -2.50
C ASP A 36 -11.64 -11.59 -3.66
N TRP A 37 -10.71 -10.66 -3.45
CA TRP A 37 -10.20 -9.80 -4.51
C TRP A 37 -9.51 -10.60 -5.63
N LEU A 38 -8.64 -11.55 -5.28
CA LEU A 38 -7.91 -12.36 -6.26
C LEU A 38 -8.86 -13.23 -7.09
N ASN A 39 -9.92 -13.77 -6.51
CA ASN A 39 -10.96 -14.54 -7.22
C ASN A 39 -11.72 -13.66 -8.20
N GLN A 40 -12.19 -12.49 -7.77
CA GLN A 40 -12.86 -11.55 -8.68
C GLN A 40 -11.95 -11.14 -9.85
N LYS A 41 -10.67 -10.89 -9.59
CA LYS A 41 -9.70 -10.52 -10.63
C LYS A 41 -9.55 -11.64 -11.68
N LYS A 42 -9.55 -12.90 -11.25
CA LYS A 42 -9.51 -14.07 -12.16
C LYS A 42 -10.78 -14.14 -13.02
N GLU A 43 -11.97 -14.03 -12.41
CA GLU A 43 -13.25 -14.07 -13.10
C GLU A 43 -13.36 -12.96 -14.15
N THR A 44 -13.02 -11.72 -13.77
CA THR A 44 -13.01 -10.58 -14.71
C THR A 44 -12.03 -10.80 -15.85
N SER A 45 -10.85 -11.37 -15.60
CA SER A 45 -9.85 -11.66 -16.64
C SER A 45 -10.35 -12.72 -17.63
N VAL A 46 -11.07 -13.75 -17.16
CA VAL A 46 -11.64 -14.79 -18.02
C VAL A 46 -12.74 -14.18 -18.91
N ILE A 47 -13.65 -13.40 -18.33
CA ILE A 47 -14.74 -12.74 -19.06
C ILE A 47 -14.17 -11.77 -20.12
N THR A 48 -13.16 -10.98 -19.78
CA THR A 48 -12.51 -10.05 -20.72
C THR A 48 -11.84 -10.81 -21.87
N LYS A 49 -11.19 -11.93 -21.63
CA LYS A 49 -10.61 -12.77 -22.70
C LYS A 49 -11.67 -13.34 -23.66
N VAL A 50 -12.84 -13.67 -23.16
CA VAL A 50 -13.94 -14.23 -23.98
C VAL A 50 -14.61 -13.13 -24.83
N ILE A 51 -14.69 -11.90 -24.32
CA ILE A 51 -15.38 -10.79 -24.98
C ILE A 51 -14.45 -9.95 -25.89
N SER A 52 -13.12 -9.95 -25.64
CA SER A 52 -12.18 -9.13 -26.40
C SER A 52 -11.81 -9.73 -27.75
N THR A 53 -12.73 -9.60 -28.74
CA THR A 53 -12.37 -9.55 -30.15
C THR A 53 -12.28 -8.11 -30.67
N THR A 54 -12.40 -7.11 -29.81
CA THR A 54 -12.35 -5.68 -30.18
C THR A 54 -11.13 -5.04 -29.55
N GLU A 55 -10.32 -4.34 -30.37
CA GLU A 55 -9.08 -3.63 -30.04
C GLU A 55 -9.14 -2.90 -28.70
N PRO A 56 -8.14 -3.08 -27.78
CA PRO A 56 -8.08 -2.36 -26.54
C PRO A 56 -7.73 -0.90 -26.83
N ASN A 57 -8.71 -0.02 -26.62
CA ASN A 57 -8.48 1.41 -26.64
C ASN A 57 -7.50 1.78 -25.52
N LYS A 58 -6.23 2.04 -25.88
CA LYS A 58 -5.14 2.44 -24.97
C LYS A 58 -5.28 3.88 -24.43
N GLY A 59 -6.50 4.41 -24.39
CA GLY A 59 -6.78 5.72 -23.82
C GLY A 59 -6.49 5.75 -22.31
N ARG A 60 -5.93 6.86 -21.83
CA ARG A 60 -5.80 7.14 -20.40
C ARG A 60 -7.19 7.15 -19.78
N ALA A 61 -7.38 6.41 -18.67
CA ALA A 61 -8.65 6.40 -17.94
C ALA A 61 -9.09 7.83 -17.60
N PRO A 62 -10.42 8.14 -17.68
CA PRO A 62 -10.95 9.43 -17.31
C PRO A 62 -10.50 9.87 -15.92
N SER A 63 -10.29 11.18 -15.76
CA SER A 63 -9.94 11.76 -14.46
C SER A 63 -11.03 11.43 -13.43
N GLY A 64 -10.64 10.98 -12.25
CA GLY A 64 -11.56 10.56 -11.19
C GLY A 64 -11.99 9.08 -11.21
N LEU A 65 -11.66 8.33 -12.27
CA LEU A 65 -11.93 6.88 -12.29
C LEU A 65 -10.81 6.10 -11.60
N ASN A 66 -11.18 5.31 -10.59
CA ASN A 66 -10.24 4.40 -9.93
C ASN A 66 -10.15 3.07 -10.69
N VAL A 67 -9.06 2.84 -11.40
CA VAL A 67 -8.80 1.59 -12.12
C VAL A 67 -7.83 0.65 -11.41
N THR A 68 -7.05 1.16 -10.44
CA THR A 68 -5.92 0.43 -9.84
C THR A 68 -6.19 -0.06 -8.42
N LEU A 69 -6.88 0.74 -7.60
CA LEU A 69 -7.17 0.42 -6.20
C LEU A 69 -8.65 0.00 -6.01
N ARG A 70 -9.18 -0.80 -6.95
CA ARG A 70 -10.59 -1.23 -6.95
C ARG A 70 -10.95 -2.14 -5.77
N TYR A 71 -9.95 -2.65 -5.06
CA TYR A 71 -10.13 -3.43 -3.84
C TYR A 71 -10.29 -2.56 -2.59
N VAL A 72 -10.10 -1.24 -2.69
CA VAL A 72 -10.29 -0.31 -1.57
C VAL A 72 -11.73 0.20 -1.60
N GLU A 73 -12.47 -0.13 -0.55
CA GLU A 73 -13.89 0.18 -0.38
C GLU A 73 -14.10 0.95 0.91
N GLY A 74 -15.08 1.85 0.92
CA GLY A 74 -15.59 2.45 2.14
C GLY A 74 -16.41 1.47 2.98
N VAL A 75 -16.88 1.92 4.14
CA VAL A 75 -17.74 1.13 5.04
C VAL A 75 -19.08 0.73 4.38
N ASP A 76 -19.51 1.45 3.38
CA ASP A 76 -20.70 1.22 2.56
C ASP A 76 -20.48 0.18 1.44
N GLY A 77 -19.25 -0.32 1.28
CA GLY A 77 -18.87 -1.23 0.20
C GLY A 77 -18.64 -0.55 -1.16
N VAL A 78 -18.67 0.79 -1.22
CA VAL A 78 -18.41 1.53 -2.43
C VAL A 78 -16.90 1.68 -2.64
N VAL A 79 -16.43 1.36 -3.85
CA VAL A 79 -15.02 1.53 -4.21
C VAL A 79 -14.64 3.01 -4.19
N VAL A 80 -13.52 3.36 -3.56
CA VAL A 80 -13.02 4.73 -3.53
C VAL A 80 -12.79 5.26 -4.95
N ASP A 81 -13.00 6.55 -5.16
CA ASP A 81 -12.82 7.21 -6.46
C ASP A 81 -11.33 7.35 -6.85
N GLY A 82 -11.08 7.85 -8.05
CA GLY A 82 -9.73 8.03 -8.57
C GLY A 82 -8.96 9.14 -7.86
N TYR A 83 -9.64 10.15 -7.31
CA TYR A 83 -8.99 11.22 -6.54
C TYR A 83 -8.49 10.69 -5.22
N ARG A 84 -9.34 9.97 -4.48
CA ARG A 84 -8.97 9.32 -3.23
C ARG A 84 -7.84 8.30 -3.43
N ALA A 85 -7.93 7.47 -4.47
CA ALA A 85 -6.88 6.55 -4.87
C ALA A 85 -5.55 7.26 -5.19
N SER A 86 -5.60 8.44 -5.80
CA SER A 86 -4.41 9.27 -6.07
C SER A 86 -3.78 9.82 -4.80
N GLU A 87 -4.60 10.28 -3.84
CA GLU A 87 -4.12 10.73 -2.53
C GLU A 87 -3.41 9.62 -1.77
N MET A 88 -3.97 8.41 -1.75
CA MET A 88 -3.34 7.24 -1.12
C MET A 88 -1.95 6.97 -1.72
N ARG A 89 -1.83 6.98 -3.06
CA ARG A 89 -0.52 6.79 -3.73
C ARG A 89 0.47 7.91 -3.46
N LYS A 90 0.01 9.16 -3.37
CA LYS A 90 0.86 10.31 -3.02
C LYS A 90 1.39 10.19 -1.60
N PHE A 91 0.52 9.83 -0.66
CA PHE A 91 0.91 9.67 0.74
C PHE A 91 1.86 8.50 0.95
N ALA A 92 1.61 7.35 0.31
CA ALA A 92 2.53 6.22 0.31
C ALA A 92 3.94 6.63 -0.16
N ARG A 93 4.04 7.38 -1.25
CA ARG A 93 5.32 7.91 -1.74
C ARG A 93 5.99 8.85 -0.74
N ALA A 94 5.23 9.66 -0.03
CA ALA A 94 5.79 10.53 1.02
C ALA A 94 6.43 9.72 2.14
N ILE A 95 5.77 8.64 2.60
CA ILE A 95 6.35 7.72 3.60
C ILE A 95 7.64 7.08 3.05
N TRP A 96 7.65 6.59 1.81
CA TRP A 96 8.84 5.98 1.21
C TRP A 96 9.99 6.96 1.05
N ASN A 97 9.72 8.23 0.72
CA ASN A 97 10.73 9.30 0.68
C ASN A 97 11.31 9.56 2.07
N GLN A 98 10.48 9.57 3.11
CA GLN A 98 10.93 9.70 4.50
C GLN A 98 11.83 8.52 4.89
N LEU A 99 11.40 7.29 4.60
CA LEU A 99 12.20 6.09 4.84
C LEU A 99 13.54 6.13 4.10
N ARG A 100 13.55 6.61 2.86
CA ARG A 100 14.78 6.78 2.08
C ARG A 100 15.71 7.81 2.74
N GLY A 101 15.18 8.95 3.16
CA GLY A 101 15.96 9.97 3.87
C GLY A 101 16.58 9.47 5.18
N ALA A 102 15.91 8.52 5.85
CA ALA A 102 16.40 7.85 7.05
C ALA A 102 17.31 6.63 6.76
N GLY A 103 17.59 6.32 5.50
CA GLY A 103 18.37 5.13 5.12
C GLY A 103 17.68 3.79 5.35
N LYS A 104 16.35 3.79 5.59
CA LYS A 104 15.54 2.61 5.93
C LYS A 104 14.68 2.09 4.78
N ALA A 105 14.68 2.75 3.63
CA ALA A 105 13.89 2.30 2.49
C ALA A 105 14.48 1.01 1.89
N PRO A 106 13.71 -0.09 1.81
CA PRO A 106 14.20 -1.36 1.26
C PRO A 106 14.38 -1.27 -0.26
N ARG A 107 15.24 -2.10 -0.84
CA ARG A 107 15.39 -2.16 -2.30
C ARG A 107 14.14 -2.73 -3.01
N SER A 108 13.37 -3.54 -2.33
CA SER A 108 12.05 -4.02 -2.78
C SER A 108 11.13 -4.14 -1.57
N TRP A 109 9.83 -3.90 -1.77
CA TRP A 109 8.87 -3.90 -0.66
C TRP A 109 8.82 -5.24 0.09
N GLY A 110 8.93 -6.36 -0.61
CA GLY A 110 8.96 -7.69 0.01
C GLY A 110 10.20 -7.98 0.88
N LYS A 111 11.17 -7.06 0.92
CA LYS A 111 12.36 -7.11 1.79
C LYS A 111 12.33 -6.01 2.86
N ALA A 112 11.18 -5.39 3.08
CA ALA A 112 11.04 -4.40 4.13
C ALA A 112 11.18 -5.04 5.51
N ASP A 113 11.93 -4.39 6.38
CA ASP A 113 12.03 -4.77 7.78
C ASP A 113 10.67 -4.63 8.47
N LEU A 114 10.47 -5.40 9.55
CA LEU A 114 9.19 -5.44 10.26
C LEU A 114 8.74 -4.07 10.77
N ASP A 115 9.67 -3.28 11.30
CA ASP A 115 9.41 -1.93 11.80
C ASP A 115 9.00 -0.97 10.66
N VAL A 116 9.65 -1.08 9.50
CA VAL A 116 9.32 -0.31 8.29
C VAL A 116 7.92 -0.66 7.76
N ALA A 117 7.62 -1.95 7.64
CA ALA A 117 6.32 -2.41 7.17
C ALA A 117 5.20 -2.03 8.16
N THR A 118 5.45 -2.16 9.46
CA THR A 118 4.49 -1.80 10.51
C THR A 118 4.23 -0.30 10.55
N HIS A 119 5.29 0.53 10.47
CA HIS A 119 5.16 1.98 10.38
C HIS A 119 4.33 2.38 9.17
N TYR A 120 4.62 1.84 8.00
CA TYR A 120 3.87 2.12 6.77
C TYR A 120 2.39 1.78 6.90
N ARG A 121 2.05 0.56 7.35
CA ARG A 121 0.65 0.13 7.53
C ARG A 121 -0.11 1.04 8.48
N ARG A 122 0.50 1.37 9.64
CA ARG A 122 -0.08 2.23 10.65
C ARG A 122 -0.36 3.64 10.10
N GLU A 123 0.61 4.27 9.44
CA GLU A 123 0.42 5.60 8.87
C GLU A 123 -0.61 5.62 7.74
N MET A 124 -0.62 4.58 6.89
CA MET A 124 -1.62 4.45 5.84
C MET A 124 -3.03 4.29 6.41
N ARG A 125 -3.24 3.45 7.43
CA ARG A 125 -4.55 3.29 8.09
C ARG A 125 -5.00 4.56 8.80
N ARG A 126 -4.07 5.23 9.47
CA ARG A 126 -4.37 6.48 10.19
C ARG A 126 -4.89 7.55 9.24
N ARG A 127 -4.30 7.67 8.07
CA ARG A 127 -4.68 8.67 7.06
C ARG A 127 -5.86 8.24 6.20
N PHE A 128 -6.00 6.95 5.97
CA PHE A 128 -6.99 6.33 5.09
C PHE A 128 -7.63 5.12 5.76
N PRO A 129 -8.66 5.34 6.60
CA PRO A 129 -9.32 4.25 7.34
C PRO A 129 -9.84 3.12 6.43
N GLU A 130 -10.16 3.41 5.18
CA GLU A 130 -10.63 2.44 4.17
C GLU A 130 -9.59 1.32 3.91
N LEU A 131 -8.31 1.61 4.12
CA LEU A 131 -7.23 0.62 4.00
C LEU A 131 -7.17 -0.34 5.19
N GLY A 132 -7.78 0.02 6.32
CA GLY A 132 -7.92 -0.85 7.49
C GLY A 132 -9.13 -1.79 7.43
N LEU A 133 -10.07 -1.58 6.49
CA LEU A 133 -11.26 -2.42 6.31
C LEU A 133 -10.90 -3.76 5.64
N CYS A 134 -10.01 -4.53 6.28
CA CYS A 134 -9.54 -5.81 5.76
C CYS A 134 -8.79 -6.61 6.83
N GLU A 135 -8.59 -7.89 6.57
CA GLU A 135 -7.77 -8.77 7.39
C GLU A 135 -6.27 -8.45 7.21
N PHE A 136 -5.51 -8.33 8.31
CA PHE A 136 -4.04 -8.18 8.30
C PHE A 136 -3.48 -7.07 7.40
N ASP A 137 -4.20 -5.97 7.26
CA ASP A 137 -3.75 -4.79 6.47
C ASP A 137 -3.36 -5.08 5.01
N TRP A 138 -3.88 -6.17 4.43
CA TRP A 138 -3.48 -6.59 3.09
C TRP A 138 -3.73 -5.53 2.01
N LYS A 139 -4.73 -4.62 2.19
CA LYS A 139 -5.01 -3.54 1.23
C LYS A 139 -3.87 -2.54 1.16
N ALA A 140 -3.31 -2.16 2.30
CA ALA A 140 -2.14 -1.28 2.37
C ALA A 140 -0.89 -1.96 1.79
N GLU A 141 -0.68 -3.25 2.11
CA GLU A 141 0.41 -4.05 1.56
C GLU A 141 0.32 -4.23 0.04
N GLN A 142 -0.89 -4.46 -0.48
CA GLN A 142 -1.11 -4.56 -1.93
C GLN A 142 -0.79 -3.24 -2.64
N LEU A 143 -1.20 -2.10 -2.05
CA LEU A 143 -0.87 -0.78 -2.59
C LEU A 143 0.65 -0.58 -2.67
N ALA A 144 1.39 -0.96 -1.63
CA ALA A 144 2.84 -0.89 -1.65
C ALA A 144 3.44 -1.85 -2.69
N THR A 145 2.99 -3.09 -2.74
CA THR A 145 3.46 -4.09 -3.71
C THR A 145 3.30 -3.61 -5.16
N ASP A 146 2.18 -2.95 -5.45
CA ASP A 146 1.86 -2.49 -6.81
C ASP A 146 2.63 -1.21 -7.21
N ASN A 147 2.98 -0.35 -6.26
CA ASN A 147 3.50 1.00 -6.57
C ASN A 147 4.97 1.21 -6.17
N TYR A 148 5.46 0.48 -5.16
CA TYR A 148 6.84 0.61 -4.68
C TYR A 148 7.89 0.30 -5.74
N PRO A 149 7.77 -0.74 -6.57
CA PRO A 149 8.78 -1.07 -7.57
C PRO A 149 9.09 0.09 -8.53
N ASN A 150 8.04 0.78 -9.00
CA ASN A 150 8.21 1.93 -9.88
C ASN A 150 8.86 3.12 -9.14
N TRP A 151 8.47 3.37 -7.89
CA TRP A 151 9.10 4.39 -7.07
C TRP A 151 10.58 4.05 -6.78
N ALA A 152 10.88 2.81 -6.38
CA ALA A 152 12.22 2.34 -6.07
C ALA A 152 13.15 2.44 -7.29
N SER A 153 12.68 2.01 -8.46
CA SER A 153 13.39 2.11 -9.72
C SER A 153 13.85 3.55 -10.01
N ASN A 154 12.97 4.53 -9.81
CA ASN A 154 13.29 5.94 -10.05
C ASN A 154 14.19 6.57 -8.96
N ASN A 155 14.27 5.98 -7.77
CA ASN A 155 14.95 6.58 -6.64
C ASN A 155 16.27 5.89 -6.24
N PHE A 156 16.52 4.67 -6.73
CA PHE A 156 17.74 3.91 -6.48
C PHE A 156 18.64 3.73 -7.72
N GLN A 157 18.30 4.29 -8.88
CA GLN A 157 19.09 4.19 -10.14
C GLN A 157 20.39 5.00 -10.14
N GLY A 158 20.89 5.45 -8.98
CA GLY A 158 22.12 6.24 -8.86
C GLY A 158 23.36 5.50 -8.37
N VAL A 159 23.28 4.20 -8.05
CA VAL A 159 24.42 3.42 -7.54
C VAL A 159 24.74 2.29 -8.55
N LYS A 160 25.12 2.64 -9.78
CA LYS A 160 25.96 1.76 -10.58
C LYS A 160 27.35 1.81 -9.94
N SER A 161 27.76 0.69 -9.39
CA SER A 161 29.08 0.42 -8.84
C SER A 161 30.18 0.93 -9.77
N GLU A 162 30.89 1.96 -9.36
CA GLU A 162 32.26 2.21 -9.80
C GLU A 162 33.18 1.20 -9.10
N SER A 163 33.20 -0.02 -9.61
CA SER A 163 34.29 -0.95 -9.38
C SER A 163 35.21 -0.91 -10.60
N SER A 164 35.93 0.18 -10.73
CA SER A 164 37.14 0.23 -11.56
C SER A 164 38.31 -0.15 -10.65
N GLU A 165 38.70 -1.41 -10.66
CA GLU A 165 40.01 -1.83 -10.20
C GLU A 165 41.07 -1.19 -11.09
N PRO A 166 42.10 -0.51 -10.53
CA PRO A 166 43.26 -0.11 -11.32
C PRO A 166 44.12 -1.36 -11.60
N SER A 167 44.19 -1.74 -12.86
CA SER A 167 45.15 -2.74 -13.35
C SER A 167 46.58 -2.26 -13.05
N LEU A 168 47.23 -2.89 -12.08
CA LEU A 168 48.65 -2.79 -11.87
C LEU A 168 49.38 -3.55 -12.97
N THR A 169 49.82 -2.87 -13.99
CA THR A 169 50.78 -3.40 -14.93
C THR A 169 52.16 -3.40 -14.24
N HIS A 170 52.58 -4.59 -13.85
CA HIS A 170 53.97 -4.85 -13.52
C HIS A 170 54.78 -4.90 -14.80
N ASN A 171 55.58 -3.89 -15.05
CA ASN A 171 56.60 -3.90 -16.08
C ASN A 171 57.87 -4.43 -15.40
N CYS A 172 58.29 -5.66 -15.73
CA CYS A 172 59.59 -6.22 -15.38
C CYS A 172 60.57 -5.93 -16.54
N GLN A 173 61.62 -5.20 -16.23
CA GLN A 173 62.93 -5.24 -16.95
C GLN A 173 63.99 -5.70 -16.00
#